data_b2c6af5c2ff09a5f769a8f5403bbe87b
#
_entry.id   b2c6af5c2ff09a5f769a8f5403bbe87b
#
_cell.length_a   1.000
_cell.length_b   1.000
_cell.length_c   1.000
_cell.angle_alpha   90.00
_cell.angle_beta   90.00
_cell.angle_gamma   90.00
#
_symmetry.space_group_name_H-M   'P 1'
#
loop_
_entity.id
_entity.type
_entity.pdbx_description
1 polymer ?
#
loop_
_entity_poly.entity_id
_entity_poly.type
_entity_poly.pdbx_seq_one_letter_code
_entity_poly.pdbx_strand_id
1 'polypeptide(L)'
;MAKKEAEEKVRVGKKSAGDWAVDIFITIIFGLFTIVCIFPFYYIFINTISNNNLVMTGKISLFPQGIHFQNYVRVLTLKELPPALFVSIARTVLGTIFTVFAASFPAYAFTRNEYWGRKFFYRFVVVTMYFSAGLIPLFLTYRTIGIYNTFWVYIIPGIVTPFNLILCKTYIESLPASLEESAEIDGAGYLVRYFRLILPLSKPILATVSVFSAVGQWNNWMDTVLYTKDKSLQTLQYVLYQIGRASC
;
A
#
# COMPACT_ATOMS: atom_id res chain seq x y z
N MET A 1 10.32 32.66 34.49
CA MET A 1 9.49 31.45 34.71
C MET A 1 9.63 30.39 33.62
N ALA A 2 10.15 30.71 32.45
CA ALA A 2 10.30 29.76 31.32
C ALA A 2 11.45 28.72 31.43
N LYS A 3 12.22 28.69 32.49
CA LYS A 3 13.38 27.78 32.67
C LYS A 3 13.11 26.60 33.59
N LYS A 4 11.88 26.48 34.15
CA LYS A 4 11.48 25.41 35.05
C LYS A 4 10.63 24.32 34.42
N GLU A 5 10.11 24.51 33.20
CA GLU A 5 9.28 23.54 32.46
C GLU A 5 10.07 22.57 31.57
N ALA A 6 11.38 22.80 31.43
CA ALA A 6 12.21 21.99 30.52
C ALA A 6 12.91 20.76 31.17
N GLU A 7 12.67 20.47 32.44
CA GLU A 7 13.35 19.38 33.16
C GLU A 7 12.39 18.40 33.87
N GLU A 8 11.22 18.20 33.39
CA GLU A 8 10.49 16.98 33.75
C GLU A 8 11.04 15.80 32.94
N LYS A 9 12.34 15.53 33.17
CA LYS A 9 12.91 14.23 32.83
C LYS A 9 12.10 13.21 33.59
N VAL A 10 11.28 12.43 32.86
CA VAL A 10 10.65 11.22 33.36
C VAL A 10 11.74 10.45 34.08
N ARG A 11 11.77 10.51 35.44
CA ARG A 11 12.65 9.69 36.26
C ARG A 11 12.21 8.24 35.99
N VAL A 12 12.89 7.57 35.05
CA VAL A 12 12.78 6.15 34.92
C VAL A 12 13.29 5.57 36.25
N GLY A 13 12.37 5.29 37.16
CA GLY A 13 12.68 4.65 38.43
C GLY A 13 13.46 3.37 38.19
N LYS A 14 14.36 2.98 39.10
CA LYS A 14 15.05 1.69 39.05
C LYS A 14 13.98 0.61 38.90
N LYS A 15 14.05 -0.16 37.79
CA LYS A 15 13.11 -1.26 37.53
C LYS A 15 13.09 -2.21 38.73
N SER A 16 11.91 -2.53 39.23
CA SER A 16 11.69 -3.52 40.26
C SER A 16 12.03 -4.93 39.72
N ALA A 17 12.30 -5.89 40.60
CA ALA A 17 12.47 -7.29 40.18
C ALA A 17 11.24 -7.81 39.42
N GLY A 18 10.02 -7.36 39.78
CA GLY A 18 8.81 -7.65 39.02
C GLY A 18 8.80 -7.08 37.60
N ASP A 19 9.28 -5.86 37.42
CA ASP A 19 9.38 -5.23 36.11
C ASP A 19 10.35 -5.98 35.18
N TRP A 20 11.48 -6.47 35.77
CA TRP A 20 12.44 -7.29 35.05
C TRP A 20 11.84 -8.64 34.62
N ALA A 21 11.06 -9.28 35.48
CA ALA A 21 10.39 -10.54 35.14
C ALA A 21 9.38 -10.35 33.99
N VAL A 22 8.61 -9.26 34.01
CA VAL A 22 7.67 -8.91 32.94
C VAL A 22 8.41 -8.61 31.63
N ASP A 23 9.49 -7.82 31.68
CA ASP A 23 10.29 -7.50 30.50
C ASP A 23 10.92 -8.76 29.85
N ILE A 24 11.46 -9.67 30.66
CA ILE A 24 12.01 -10.94 30.19
C ILE A 24 10.91 -11.79 29.56
N PHE A 25 9.77 -11.93 30.23
CA PHE A 25 8.64 -12.70 29.73
C PHE A 25 8.13 -12.16 28.37
N ILE A 26 7.94 -10.85 28.27
CA ILE A 26 7.54 -10.17 27.03
C ILE A 26 8.59 -10.40 25.96
N THR A 27 9.86 -10.22 26.28
CA THR A 27 10.97 -10.40 25.32
C THR A 27 11.03 -11.83 24.76
N ILE A 28 10.82 -12.84 25.63
CA ILE A 28 10.79 -14.25 25.21
C ILE A 28 9.60 -14.50 24.28
N ILE A 29 8.38 -14.04 24.65
CA ILE A 29 7.17 -14.23 23.84
C ILE A 29 7.35 -13.57 22.46
N PHE A 30 7.74 -12.29 22.44
CA PHE A 30 7.95 -11.59 21.17
C PHE A 30 9.11 -12.15 20.37
N GLY A 31 10.17 -12.63 21.03
CA GLY A 31 11.27 -13.33 20.39
C GLY A 31 10.82 -14.60 19.69
N LEU A 32 10.08 -15.46 20.38
CA LEU A 32 9.49 -16.67 19.78
C LEU A 32 8.53 -16.34 18.64
N PHE A 33 7.66 -15.36 18.84
CA PHE A 33 6.75 -14.90 17.80
C PHE A 33 7.51 -14.41 16.55
N THR A 34 8.58 -13.65 16.75
CA THR A 34 9.43 -13.16 15.65
C THR A 34 10.07 -14.31 14.88
N ILE A 35 10.59 -15.33 15.58
CA ILE A 35 11.16 -16.53 14.95
C ILE A 35 10.10 -17.25 14.10
N VAL A 36 8.89 -17.45 14.64
CA VAL A 36 7.78 -18.08 13.91
C VAL A 36 7.40 -17.25 12.67
N CYS A 37 7.38 -15.93 12.76
CA CYS A 37 7.08 -15.05 11.61
C CYS A 37 8.19 -15.05 10.54
N ILE A 38 9.46 -15.15 10.95
CA ILE A 38 10.60 -15.17 10.01
C ILE A 38 10.77 -16.55 9.36
N PHE A 39 10.42 -17.63 10.07
CA PHE A 39 10.64 -19.00 9.62
C PHE A 39 10.11 -19.30 8.20
N PRO A 40 8.90 -18.95 7.80
CA PRO A 40 8.41 -19.22 6.44
C PRO A 40 9.25 -18.52 5.36
N PHE A 41 9.75 -17.32 5.60
CA PHE A 41 10.64 -16.62 4.65
C PHE A 41 12.01 -17.32 4.57
N TYR A 42 12.57 -17.70 5.70
CA TYR A 42 13.78 -18.50 5.76
C TYR A 42 13.62 -19.84 5.02
N TYR A 43 12.52 -20.54 5.27
CA TYR A 43 12.22 -21.82 4.63
C TYR A 43 12.10 -21.69 3.10
N ILE A 44 11.39 -20.68 2.61
CA ILE A 44 11.33 -20.39 1.17
C ILE A 44 12.74 -20.13 0.63
N PHE A 45 13.52 -19.28 1.30
CA PHE A 45 14.87 -18.94 0.86
C PHE A 45 15.78 -20.16 0.73
N ILE A 46 15.84 -21.05 1.73
CA ILE A 46 16.67 -22.26 1.65
C ILE A 46 16.22 -23.21 0.54
N ASN A 47 14.90 -23.28 0.26
CA ASN A 47 14.39 -24.09 -0.83
C ASN A 47 14.78 -23.51 -2.20
N THR A 48 14.81 -22.18 -2.38
CA THR A 48 15.19 -21.58 -3.67
C THR A 48 16.64 -21.85 -4.07
N ILE A 49 17.54 -22.05 -3.09
CA ILE A 49 18.96 -22.31 -3.32
C ILE A 49 19.34 -23.80 -3.23
N SER A 50 18.39 -24.67 -2.85
CA SER A 50 18.63 -26.11 -2.69
C SER A 50 18.34 -26.90 -3.97
N ASN A 51 18.88 -28.12 -4.06
CA ASN A 51 18.64 -29.01 -5.17
C ASN A 51 17.14 -29.29 -5.36
N ASN A 52 16.60 -29.05 -6.57
CA ASN A 52 15.18 -29.14 -6.87
C ASN A 52 14.57 -30.52 -6.56
N ASN A 53 15.30 -31.61 -6.80
CA ASN A 53 14.81 -32.96 -6.52
C ASN A 53 14.63 -33.20 -5.00
N LEU A 54 15.51 -32.61 -4.18
CA LEU A 54 15.41 -32.72 -2.72
C LEU A 54 14.27 -31.85 -2.18
N VAL A 55 14.04 -30.67 -2.79
CA VAL A 55 12.91 -29.81 -2.47
C VAL A 55 11.59 -30.52 -2.79
N MET A 56 11.44 -31.07 -4.01
CA MET A 56 10.23 -31.79 -4.45
C MET A 56 9.92 -33.01 -3.59
N THR A 57 10.95 -33.68 -3.05
CA THR A 57 10.77 -34.85 -2.17
C THR A 57 10.61 -34.46 -0.69
N GLY A 58 10.54 -33.18 -0.35
CA GLY A 58 10.36 -32.70 1.02
C GLY A 58 11.52 -32.98 1.96
N LYS A 59 12.73 -33.26 1.44
CA LYS A 59 13.91 -33.59 2.24
C LYS A 59 14.64 -32.37 2.82
N ILE A 60 14.27 -31.16 2.39
CA ILE A 60 14.82 -29.92 2.92
C ILE A 60 14.01 -29.50 4.13
N SER A 61 14.63 -29.42 5.31
CA SER A 61 13.96 -29.02 6.57
C SER A 61 14.48 -27.68 7.09
N LEU A 62 15.68 -27.65 7.64
CA LEU A 62 16.25 -26.46 8.29
C LEU A 62 17.50 -25.93 7.58
N PHE A 63 18.19 -26.75 6.79
CA PHE A 63 19.44 -26.35 6.13
C PHE A 63 19.36 -26.65 4.62
N PRO A 64 19.94 -25.77 3.77
CA PRO A 64 19.98 -25.99 2.33
C PRO A 64 20.89 -27.17 2.00
N GLN A 65 20.53 -27.98 0.99
CA GLN A 65 21.30 -29.11 0.51
C GLN A 65 21.49 -29.04 -1.01
N GLY A 66 22.72 -29.26 -1.48
CA GLY A 66 23.04 -29.18 -2.90
C GLY A 66 22.86 -27.75 -3.45
N ILE A 67 23.52 -26.79 -2.79
CA ILE A 67 23.36 -25.35 -3.10
C ILE A 67 23.67 -25.06 -4.56
N HIS A 68 22.71 -24.37 -5.23
CA HIS A 68 22.84 -23.90 -6.60
C HIS A 68 22.00 -22.66 -6.85
N PHE A 69 22.41 -21.84 -7.81
CA PHE A 69 21.72 -20.59 -8.16
C PHE A 69 21.04 -20.65 -9.52
N GLN A 70 20.93 -21.83 -10.12
CA GLN A 70 20.33 -22.01 -11.45
C GLN A 70 18.87 -21.58 -11.51
N ASN A 71 18.12 -21.70 -10.42
CA ASN A 71 16.73 -21.25 -10.36
C ASN A 71 16.62 -19.74 -10.61
N TYR A 72 17.52 -18.96 -10.01
CA TYR A 72 17.56 -17.51 -10.21
C TYR A 72 17.94 -17.14 -11.65
N VAL A 73 18.98 -17.81 -12.20
CA VAL A 73 19.38 -17.58 -13.60
C VAL A 73 18.23 -17.89 -14.55
N ARG A 74 17.54 -19.03 -14.33
CA ARG A 74 16.39 -19.42 -15.17
C ARG A 74 15.27 -18.39 -15.11
N VAL A 75 14.90 -17.90 -13.93
CA VAL A 75 13.86 -16.88 -13.78
C VAL A 75 14.28 -15.57 -14.46
N LEU A 76 15.51 -15.10 -14.22
CA LEU A 76 16.00 -13.85 -14.81
C LEU A 76 16.16 -13.90 -16.35
N THR A 77 16.27 -15.09 -16.93
CA THR A 77 16.36 -15.28 -18.40
C THR A 77 14.99 -15.42 -19.08
N LEU A 78 13.89 -15.42 -18.33
CA LEU A 78 12.54 -15.44 -18.91
C LEU A 78 12.25 -14.15 -19.69
N LYS A 79 11.90 -14.30 -20.95
CA LYS A 79 11.62 -13.15 -21.86
C LYS A 79 10.42 -12.31 -21.43
N GLU A 80 9.47 -12.93 -20.71
CA GLU A 80 8.28 -12.27 -20.20
C GLU A 80 8.55 -11.40 -18.96
N LEU A 81 9.65 -11.65 -18.25
CA LEU A 81 9.91 -10.97 -16.96
C LEU A 81 10.18 -9.47 -17.09
N PRO A 82 11.06 -8.98 -18.00
CA PRO A 82 11.34 -7.54 -18.10
C PRO A 82 10.12 -6.69 -18.47
N PRO A 83 9.29 -7.04 -19.48
CA PRO A 83 8.08 -6.29 -19.78
C PRO A 83 7.06 -6.34 -18.63
N ALA A 84 6.89 -7.48 -17.95
CA ALA A 84 5.99 -7.61 -16.82
C ALA A 84 6.43 -6.77 -15.62
N LEU A 85 7.74 -6.69 -15.37
CA LEU A 85 8.31 -5.82 -14.35
C LEU A 85 8.03 -4.33 -14.67
N PHE A 86 8.23 -3.92 -15.91
CA PHE A 86 7.94 -2.56 -16.34
C PHE A 86 6.46 -2.20 -16.15
N VAL A 87 5.54 -3.08 -16.56
CA VAL A 87 4.09 -2.89 -16.36
C VAL A 87 3.76 -2.77 -14.86
N SER A 88 4.36 -3.62 -14.01
CA SER A 88 4.13 -3.57 -12.56
C SER A 88 4.65 -2.28 -11.92
N ILE A 89 5.82 -1.82 -12.32
CA ILE A 89 6.38 -0.54 -11.84
C ILE A 89 5.49 0.61 -12.32
N ALA A 90 5.15 0.65 -13.61
CA ALA A 90 4.35 1.72 -14.20
C ALA A 90 2.96 1.81 -13.53
N ARG A 91 2.25 0.65 -13.35
CA ARG A 91 0.95 0.65 -12.66
C ARG A 91 1.06 1.09 -11.20
N THR A 92 2.11 0.66 -10.50
CA THR A 92 2.33 1.01 -9.09
C THR A 92 2.60 2.50 -8.94
N VAL A 93 3.50 3.06 -9.73
CA VAL A 93 3.85 4.48 -9.64
C VAL A 93 2.67 5.36 -10.06
N LEU A 94 2.12 5.14 -11.25
CA LEU A 94 1.01 5.95 -11.76
C LEU A 94 -0.26 5.76 -10.92
N GLY A 95 -0.60 4.51 -10.58
CA GLY A 95 -1.75 4.23 -9.72
C GLY A 95 -1.65 4.92 -8.36
N THR A 96 -0.47 4.89 -7.74
CA THR A 96 -0.24 5.57 -6.44
C THR A 96 -0.37 7.09 -6.58
N ILE A 97 0.24 7.70 -7.58
CA ILE A 97 0.17 9.16 -7.81
C ILE A 97 -1.29 9.59 -7.98
N PHE A 98 -2.03 8.92 -8.85
CA PHE A 98 -3.44 9.25 -9.10
C PHE A 98 -4.31 9.01 -7.86
N THR A 99 -4.10 7.91 -7.12
CA THR A 99 -4.84 7.62 -5.89
C THR A 99 -4.57 8.67 -4.81
N VAL A 100 -3.33 9.06 -4.59
CA VAL A 100 -2.97 10.08 -3.59
C VAL A 100 -3.61 11.42 -3.93
N PHE A 101 -3.56 11.82 -5.19
CA PHE A 101 -4.20 13.06 -5.63
C PHE A 101 -5.73 13.00 -5.51
N ALA A 102 -6.34 11.90 -5.98
CA ALA A 102 -7.79 11.71 -5.92
C ALA A 102 -8.32 11.52 -4.48
N ALA A 103 -7.47 11.10 -3.54
CA ALA A 103 -7.83 11.04 -2.13
C ALA A 103 -7.67 12.40 -1.43
N SER A 104 -6.55 13.10 -1.67
CA SER A 104 -6.20 14.30 -0.90
C SER A 104 -6.95 15.56 -1.37
N PHE A 105 -7.10 15.76 -2.68
CA PHE A 105 -7.73 16.95 -3.21
C PHE A 105 -9.24 17.05 -2.89
N PRO A 106 -10.06 16.02 -3.13
CA PRO A 106 -11.46 16.05 -2.68
C PRO A 106 -11.59 16.06 -1.15
N ALA A 107 -10.68 15.39 -0.43
CA ALA A 107 -10.67 15.43 1.03
C ALA A 107 -10.53 16.86 1.55
N TYR A 108 -9.62 17.65 0.98
CA TYR A 108 -9.49 19.07 1.28
C TYR A 108 -10.78 19.85 0.94
N ALA A 109 -11.35 19.65 -0.24
CA ALA A 109 -12.60 20.31 -0.63
C ALA A 109 -13.75 20.01 0.36
N PHE A 110 -13.85 18.77 0.84
CA PHE A 110 -14.88 18.37 1.81
C PHE A 110 -14.69 18.97 3.22
N THR A 111 -13.51 19.47 3.54
CA THR A 111 -13.29 20.19 4.80
C THR A 111 -13.71 21.67 4.72
N ARG A 112 -13.92 22.23 3.52
CA ARG A 112 -14.25 23.65 3.34
C ARG A 112 -15.73 23.93 3.54
N ASN A 113 -16.03 24.97 4.35
CA ASN A 113 -17.40 25.39 4.62
C ASN A 113 -18.09 25.98 3.40
N GLU A 114 -17.32 26.65 2.57
CA GLU A 114 -17.76 27.37 1.38
C GLU A 114 -18.16 26.42 0.24
N TYR A 115 -17.72 25.17 0.30
CA TYR A 115 -18.13 24.17 -0.69
C TYR A 115 -19.57 23.73 -0.45
N TRP A 116 -20.48 24.25 -1.24
CA TRP A 116 -21.94 24.06 -1.12
C TRP A 116 -22.38 22.59 -1.04
N GLY A 117 -21.81 21.71 -1.85
CA GLY A 117 -22.19 20.29 -1.92
C GLY A 117 -21.44 19.37 -0.93
N ARG A 118 -20.54 19.88 -0.06
CA ARG A 118 -19.59 19.06 0.71
C ARG A 118 -20.21 17.90 1.48
N LYS A 119 -21.32 18.15 2.19
CA LYS A 119 -22.00 17.14 3.02
C LYS A 119 -22.64 16.05 2.17
N PHE A 120 -23.24 16.43 1.04
CA PHE A 120 -23.89 15.50 0.13
C PHE A 120 -22.84 14.60 -0.56
N PHE A 121 -21.84 15.18 -1.21
CA PHE A 121 -20.82 14.42 -1.94
C PHE A 121 -19.97 13.55 -1.01
N TYR A 122 -19.62 14.05 0.18
CA TYR A 122 -18.91 13.24 1.16
C TYR A 122 -19.74 12.02 1.60
N ARG A 123 -21.02 12.22 1.95
CA ARG A 123 -21.92 11.11 2.29
C ARG A 123 -22.08 10.14 1.14
N PHE A 124 -22.21 10.62 -0.07
CA PHE A 124 -22.29 9.79 -1.26
C PHE A 124 -21.05 8.91 -1.40
N VAL A 125 -19.85 9.46 -1.28
CA VAL A 125 -18.59 8.69 -1.32
C VAL A 125 -18.55 7.66 -0.19
N VAL A 126 -18.95 8.02 1.03
CA VAL A 126 -19.00 7.07 2.16
C VAL A 126 -19.98 5.92 1.87
N VAL A 127 -21.15 6.22 1.34
CA VAL A 127 -22.16 5.21 1.01
C VAL A 127 -21.66 4.24 -0.06
N THR A 128 -20.92 4.71 -1.09
CA THR A 128 -20.35 3.81 -2.12
C THR A 128 -19.39 2.77 -1.56
N MET A 129 -18.81 2.99 -0.38
CA MET A 129 -17.93 2.03 0.28
C MET A 129 -18.65 0.74 0.68
N TYR A 130 -19.95 0.80 0.94
CA TYR A 130 -20.76 -0.33 1.38
C TYR A 130 -21.43 -1.10 0.24
N PHE A 131 -21.32 -0.61 -1.00
CA PHE A 131 -21.93 -1.25 -2.15
C PHE A 131 -20.84 -1.78 -3.08
N SER A 132 -21.00 -3.04 -3.49
CA SER A 132 -20.18 -3.66 -4.55
C SER A 132 -21.10 -4.24 -5.60
N ALA A 133 -20.90 -3.85 -6.85
CA ALA A 133 -21.65 -4.39 -7.96
C ALA A 133 -21.30 -5.86 -8.28
N GLY A 134 -20.17 -6.34 -7.76
CA GLY A 134 -19.65 -7.67 -8.09
C GLY A 134 -18.82 -7.69 -9.37
N LEU A 135 -18.22 -8.83 -9.65
CA LEU A 135 -17.23 -9.00 -10.71
C LEU A 135 -17.84 -8.86 -12.12
N ILE A 136 -18.98 -9.49 -12.38
CA ILE A 136 -19.59 -9.50 -13.73
C ILE A 136 -20.01 -8.10 -14.18
N PRO A 137 -20.76 -7.31 -13.40
CA PRO A 137 -21.10 -5.94 -13.77
C PRO A 137 -19.87 -5.06 -13.98
N LEU A 138 -18.83 -5.19 -13.15
CA LEU A 138 -17.60 -4.43 -13.32
C LEU A 138 -16.88 -4.79 -14.63
N PHE A 139 -16.79 -6.09 -14.95
CA PHE A 139 -16.21 -6.55 -16.21
C PHE A 139 -16.93 -5.98 -17.43
N LEU A 140 -18.27 -6.04 -17.42
CA LEU A 140 -19.08 -5.47 -18.50
C LEU A 140 -18.89 -3.97 -18.62
N THR A 141 -18.84 -3.25 -17.50
CA THR A 141 -18.60 -1.80 -17.48
C THR A 141 -17.25 -1.47 -18.10
N TYR A 142 -16.14 -2.14 -17.69
CA TYR A 142 -14.81 -1.86 -18.24
C TYR A 142 -14.72 -2.17 -19.73
N ARG A 143 -15.45 -3.17 -20.19
CA ARG A 143 -15.56 -3.48 -21.62
C ARG A 143 -16.35 -2.41 -22.38
N THR A 144 -17.44 -1.92 -21.81
CA THR A 144 -18.30 -0.91 -22.45
C THR A 144 -17.61 0.44 -22.56
N ILE A 145 -16.88 0.88 -21.50
CA ILE A 145 -16.13 2.13 -21.51
C ILE A 145 -14.79 2.03 -22.25
N GLY A 146 -14.43 0.85 -22.79
CA GLY A 146 -13.27 0.66 -23.64
C GLY A 146 -11.91 0.56 -22.93
N ILE A 147 -11.87 0.40 -21.59
CA ILE A 147 -10.61 0.23 -20.86
C ILE A 147 -10.17 -1.24 -20.75
N TYR A 148 -11.05 -2.19 -21.10
CA TYR A 148 -10.72 -3.60 -21.13
C TYR A 148 -9.55 -3.88 -22.08
N ASN A 149 -8.62 -4.73 -21.66
CA ASN A 149 -7.40 -5.09 -22.37
C ASN A 149 -6.51 -3.86 -22.72
N THR A 150 -6.49 -2.86 -21.85
CA THR A 150 -5.59 -1.71 -21.92
C THR A 150 -4.86 -1.53 -20.59
N PHE A 151 -3.75 -0.80 -20.59
CA PHE A 151 -3.02 -0.48 -19.35
C PHE A 151 -3.88 0.28 -18.33
N TRP A 152 -4.82 1.08 -18.80
CA TRP A 152 -5.68 1.92 -17.97
C TRP A 152 -6.64 1.14 -17.07
N VAL A 153 -6.91 -0.14 -17.38
CA VAL A 153 -7.73 -0.99 -16.50
C VAL A 153 -7.10 -1.23 -15.13
N TYR A 154 -5.79 -1.10 -15.02
CA TYR A 154 -5.06 -1.20 -13.76
C TYR A 154 -5.16 0.05 -12.88
N ILE A 155 -5.40 1.20 -13.50
CA ILE A 155 -5.31 2.49 -12.83
C ILE A 155 -6.69 3.04 -12.53
N ILE A 156 -7.52 3.23 -13.58
CA ILE A 156 -8.80 3.97 -13.49
C ILE A 156 -9.74 3.42 -12.41
N PRO A 157 -9.96 2.09 -12.27
CA PRO A 157 -10.86 1.57 -11.26
C PRO A 157 -10.41 1.83 -9.82
N GLY A 158 -9.09 1.91 -9.61
CA GLY A 158 -8.50 2.08 -8.29
C GLY A 158 -8.17 3.53 -7.89
N ILE A 159 -8.41 4.51 -8.77
CA ILE A 159 -8.04 5.91 -8.49
C ILE A 159 -8.76 6.44 -7.25
N VAL A 160 -10.07 6.23 -7.16
CA VAL A 160 -10.87 6.72 -6.04
C VAL A 160 -11.13 5.59 -5.07
N THR A 161 -10.44 5.64 -3.93
CA THR A 161 -10.66 4.73 -2.81
C THR A 161 -11.32 5.52 -1.68
N PRO A 162 -12.60 5.28 -1.36
CA PRO A 162 -13.31 6.03 -0.32
C PRO A 162 -12.59 6.02 1.03
N PHE A 163 -12.02 4.90 1.41
CA PHE A 163 -11.24 4.76 2.65
C PHE A 163 -10.05 5.75 2.71
N ASN A 164 -9.26 5.83 1.65
CA ASN A 164 -8.12 6.75 1.59
C ASN A 164 -8.56 8.23 1.64
N LEU A 165 -9.68 8.55 1.00
CA LEU A 165 -10.27 9.88 1.07
C LEU A 165 -10.70 10.25 2.50
N ILE A 166 -11.35 9.32 3.22
CA ILE A 166 -11.76 9.52 4.61
C ILE A 166 -10.54 9.75 5.49
N LEU A 167 -9.48 8.95 5.34
CA LEU A 167 -8.23 9.12 6.07
C LEU A 167 -7.62 10.51 5.84
N CYS A 168 -7.50 10.93 4.58
CA CYS A 168 -6.98 12.25 4.24
C CYS A 168 -7.85 13.35 4.83
N LYS A 169 -9.19 13.25 4.72
CA LYS A 169 -10.12 14.23 5.28
C LYS A 169 -9.96 14.37 6.78
N THR A 170 -9.99 13.25 7.51
CA THR A 170 -9.85 13.26 8.98
C THR A 170 -8.53 13.87 9.43
N TYR A 171 -7.44 13.58 8.70
CA TYR A 171 -6.15 14.18 8.99
C TYR A 171 -6.14 15.69 8.74
N ILE A 172 -6.67 16.15 7.59
CA ILE A 172 -6.75 17.57 7.25
C ILE A 172 -7.60 18.33 8.29
N GLU A 173 -8.69 17.73 8.77
CA GLU A 173 -9.52 18.33 9.84
C GLU A 173 -8.81 18.43 11.20
N SER A 174 -7.76 17.65 11.43
CA SER A 174 -6.94 17.74 12.65
C SER A 174 -5.90 18.84 12.61
N LEU A 175 -5.65 19.46 11.46
CA LEU A 175 -4.72 20.57 11.33
C LEU A 175 -5.28 21.84 11.99
N PRO A 176 -4.44 22.69 12.62
CA PRO A 176 -4.90 23.93 13.22
C PRO A 176 -5.56 24.87 12.19
N ALA A 177 -6.82 25.27 12.42
CA ALA A 177 -7.56 26.15 11.52
C ALA A 177 -6.88 27.49 11.31
N SER A 178 -6.17 27.99 12.34
CA SER A 178 -5.44 29.27 12.29
C SER A 178 -4.43 29.37 11.16
N LEU A 179 -3.83 28.25 10.74
CA LEU A 179 -2.89 28.23 9.63
C LEU A 179 -3.58 28.60 8.31
N GLU A 180 -4.77 28.11 8.12
CA GLU A 180 -5.53 28.35 6.90
C GLU A 180 -6.21 29.72 6.91
N GLU A 181 -6.72 30.15 8.08
CA GLU A 181 -7.26 31.49 8.28
C GLU A 181 -6.22 32.58 8.00
N SER A 182 -4.97 32.38 8.47
CA SER A 182 -3.87 33.30 8.16
C SER A 182 -3.59 33.39 6.66
N ALA A 183 -3.54 32.24 5.96
CA ALA A 183 -3.34 32.21 4.52
C ALA A 183 -4.50 32.84 3.74
N GLU A 184 -5.72 32.78 4.27
CA GLU A 184 -6.89 33.44 3.70
C GLU A 184 -6.83 34.97 3.84
N ILE A 185 -6.40 35.47 5.02
CA ILE A 185 -6.17 36.90 5.25
C ILE A 185 -5.10 37.45 4.29
N ASP A 186 -4.07 36.61 3.99
CA ASP A 186 -3.02 36.95 3.02
C ASP A 186 -3.51 36.87 1.55
N GLY A 187 -4.80 36.60 1.32
CA GLY A 187 -5.41 36.56 -0.01
C GLY A 187 -5.12 35.28 -0.80
N ALA A 188 -4.62 34.21 -0.15
CA ALA A 188 -4.36 32.94 -0.84
C ALA A 188 -5.66 32.23 -1.25
N GLY A 189 -5.83 31.98 -2.54
CA GLY A 189 -6.95 31.19 -3.08
C GLY A 189 -6.86 29.71 -2.71
N TYR A 190 -7.98 28.96 -2.85
CA TYR A 190 -8.08 27.56 -2.45
C TYR A 190 -6.98 26.64 -3.01
N LEU A 191 -6.64 26.77 -4.29
CA LEU A 191 -5.59 25.96 -4.91
C LEU A 191 -4.22 26.27 -4.32
N VAL A 192 -3.93 27.56 -4.05
CA VAL A 192 -2.67 27.97 -3.43
C VAL A 192 -2.57 27.41 -2.02
N ARG A 193 -3.66 27.54 -1.22
CA ARG A 193 -3.73 26.95 0.13
C ARG A 193 -3.55 25.43 0.08
N TYR A 194 -4.20 24.74 -0.88
CA TYR A 194 -4.04 23.30 -1.02
C TYR A 194 -2.59 22.91 -1.33
N PHE A 195 -1.98 23.44 -2.39
CA PHE A 195 -0.66 23.01 -2.84
C PHE A 195 0.49 23.49 -1.95
N ARG A 196 0.40 24.71 -1.41
CA ARG A 196 1.50 25.33 -0.63
C ARG A 196 1.40 25.13 0.88
N LEU A 197 0.21 24.88 1.40
CA LEU A 197 -0.02 24.76 2.84
C LEU A 197 -0.48 23.34 3.23
N ILE A 198 -1.65 22.92 2.75
CA ILE A 198 -2.28 21.67 3.18
C ILE A 198 -1.50 20.44 2.72
N LEU A 199 -1.10 20.38 1.46
CA LEU A 199 -0.38 19.23 0.90
C LEU A 199 0.96 18.99 1.62
N PRO A 200 1.81 19.99 1.87
CA PRO A 200 3.04 19.82 2.66
C PRO A 200 2.79 19.41 4.12
N LEU A 201 1.79 20.00 4.78
CA LEU A 201 1.45 19.64 6.17
C LEU A 201 0.85 18.23 6.27
N SER A 202 0.23 17.75 5.20
CA SER A 202 -0.38 16.42 5.13
C SER A 202 0.59 15.31 4.72
N LYS A 203 1.90 15.58 4.58
CA LYS A 203 2.90 14.56 4.19
C LYS A 203 2.80 13.23 4.96
N PRO A 204 2.57 13.18 6.29
CA PRO A 204 2.47 11.91 7.01
C PRO A 204 1.32 11.04 6.50
N ILE A 205 0.13 11.61 6.33
CA ILE A 205 -1.03 10.85 5.84
C ILE A 205 -0.89 10.51 4.36
N LEU A 206 -0.32 11.41 3.55
CA LEU A 206 -0.07 11.13 2.13
C LEU A 206 0.93 9.98 1.95
N ALA A 207 1.98 9.92 2.79
CA ALA A 207 2.90 8.79 2.81
C ALA A 207 2.18 7.48 3.15
N THR A 208 1.30 7.48 4.14
CA THR A 208 0.50 6.31 4.52
C THR A 208 -0.40 5.84 3.36
N VAL A 209 -1.13 6.76 2.73
CA VAL A 209 -1.98 6.46 1.56
C VAL A 209 -1.14 5.97 0.38
N SER A 210 0.05 6.55 0.18
CA SER A 210 0.98 6.11 -0.87
C SER A 210 1.43 4.67 -0.65
N VAL A 211 1.78 4.29 0.57
CA VAL A 211 2.18 2.91 0.89
C VAL A 211 1.01 1.94 0.67
N PHE A 212 -0.19 2.26 1.15
CA PHE A 212 -1.37 1.40 0.95
C PHE A 212 -1.68 1.22 -0.54
N SER A 213 -1.67 2.30 -1.31
CA SER A 213 -1.90 2.25 -2.75
C SER A 213 -0.79 1.48 -3.48
N ALA A 214 0.48 1.76 -3.19
CA ALA A 214 1.61 1.12 -3.84
C ALA A 214 1.63 -0.40 -3.59
N VAL A 215 1.44 -0.82 -2.33
CA VAL A 215 1.38 -2.25 -1.97
C VAL A 215 0.18 -2.93 -2.63
N GLY A 216 -0.99 -2.27 -2.64
CA GLY A 216 -2.19 -2.78 -3.32
C GLY A 216 -1.97 -2.94 -4.83
N GLN A 217 -1.42 -1.94 -5.50
CA GLN A 217 -1.12 -1.97 -6.93
C GLN A 217 -0.06 -3.02 -7.28
N TRP A 218 0.99 -3.13 -6.47
CA TRP A 218 2.07 -4.09 -6.70
C TRP A 218 1.61 -5.54 -6.59
N ASN A 219 0.81 -5.87 -5.57
CA ASN A 219 0.42 -7.25 -5.27
C ASN A 219 -0.79 -7.75 -6.06
N ASN A 220 -1.54 -6.87 -6.73
CA ASN A 220 -2.76 -7.27 -7.43
C ASN A 220 -2.44 -7.93 -8.78
N TRP A 221 -2.57 -9.24 -8.85
CA TRP A 221 -2.45 -10.07 -10.06
C TRP A 221 -3.80 -10.40 -10.69
N MET A 222 -4.88 -10.30 -9.91
CA MET A 222 -6.22 -10.70 -10.35
C MET A 222 -6.74 -9.82 -11.49
N ASP A 223 -6.42 -8.51 -11.48
CA ASP A 223 -6.80 -7.60 -12.56
C ASP A 223 -6.25 -8.06 -13.92
N THR A 224 -5.02 -8.60 -13.93
CA THR A 224 -4.41 -9.15 -15.15
C THR A 224 -5.20 -10.37 -15.64
N VAL A 225 -5.59 -11.27 -14.74
CA VAL A 225 -6.39 -12.45 -15.10
C VAL A 225 -7.74 -12.09 -15.69
N LEU A 226 -8.40 -11.11 -15.08
CA LEU A 226 -9.79 -10.79 -15.40
C LEU A 226 -9.92 -9.83 -16.58
N TYR A 227 -9.03 -8.86 -16.70
CA TYR A 227 -9.27 -7.70 -17.55
C TYR A 227 -8.26 -7.54 -18.69
N THR A 228 -7.24 -8.42 -18.81
CA THR A 228 -6.26 -8.35 -19.90
C THR A 228 -6.11 -9.67 -20.63
N LYS A 229 -5.89 -9.60 -21.93
CA LYS A 229 -5.58 -10.75 -22.80
C LYS A 229 -4.20 -10.62 -23.43
N ASP A 230 -3.73 -9.37 -23.60
CA ASP A 230 -2.45 -9.09 -24.21
C ASP A 230 -1.30 -9.45 -23.26
N LYS A 231 -0.35 -10.25 -23.77
CA LYS A 231 0.84 -10.66 -23.02
C LYS A 231 1.73 -9.47 -22.65
N SER A 232 1.70 -8.40 -23.44
CA SER A 232 2.48 -7.19 -23.17
C SER A 232 2.00 -6.40 -21.94
N LEU A 233 0.76 -6.65 -21.50
CA LEU A 233 0.13 -6.02 -20.33
C LEU A 233 0.23 -6.86 -19.06
N GLN A 234 0.86 -8.02 -19.11
CA GLN A 234 0.98 -8.90 -17.94
C GLN A 234 1.81 -8.23 -16.85
N THR A 235 1.35 -8.37 -15.61
CA THR A 235 2.06 -7.89 -14.42
C THR A 235 3.04 -8.93 -13.90
N LEU A 236 4.08 -8.49 -13.19
CA LEU A 236 5.08 -9.38 -12.59
C LEU A 236 4.42 -10.43 -11.69
N GLN A 237 3.50 -10.02 -10.82
CA GLN A 237 2.79 -10.93 -9.90
C GLN A 237 1.99 -12.00 -10.65
N TYR A 238 1.41 -11.65 -11.79
CA TYR A 238 0.71 -12.61 -12.62
C TYR A 238 1.66 -13.61 -13.29
N VAL A 239 2.80 -13.15 -13.82
CA VAL A 239 3.82 -14.04 -14.40
C VAL A 239 4.37 -14.99 -13.35
N LEU A 240 4.66 -14.50 -12.13
CA LEU A 240 5.09 -15.34 -11.01
C LEU A 240 4.03 -16.35 -10.59
N TYR A 241 2.76 -15.94 -10.55
CA TYR A 241 1.64 -16.85 -10.31
C TYR A 241 1.56 -17.96 -11.35
N GLN A 242 1.73 -17.65 -12.65
CA GLN A 242 1.73 -18.65 -13.72
C GLN A 242 2.89 -19.63 -13.58
N ILE A 243 4.10 -19.17 -13.26
CA ILE A 243 5.27 -20.02 -13.01
C ILE A 243 4.99 -20.96 -11.84
N GLY A 244 4.50 -20.45 -10.72
CA GLY A 244 4.16 -21.26 -9.56
C GLY A 244 3.12 -22.33 -9.87
N ARG A 245 2.09 -22.01 -10.66
CA ARG A 245 1.05 -22.96 -11.07
C ARG A 245 1.56 -24.03 -12.05
N ALA A 246 2.52 -23.69 -12.90
CA ALA A 246 3.10 -24.65 -13.84
C ALA A 246 4.06 -25.64 -13.18
N SER A 247 4.50 -25.35 -11.93
CA SER A 247 5.45 -26.17 -11.16
C SER A 247 4.74 -27.16 -10.22
N CYS A 248 3.41 -27.04 -10.05
CA CYS A 248 2.55 -27.99 -9.32
C CYS A 248 1.90 -28.99 -10.25
#